data_6f314571e61c43d514c57113f180b7eb
#
_entry.id   6f314571e61c43d514c57113f180b7eb
#
_cell.length_a   1.000
_cell.length_b   1.000
_cell.length_c   1.000
_cell.angle_alpha   90.00
_cell.angle_beta   90.00
_cell.angle_gamma   90.00
#
_symmetry.space_group_name_H-M   'P 1'
#
loop_
_entity.id
_entity.type
_entity.pdbx_description
1 polymer ?
#
loop_
_entity_poly.entity_id
_entity_poly.type
_entity_poly.pdbx_seq_one_letter_code
_entity_poly.pdbx_strand_id
1 'polypeptide(L)'
;MEECKHCRHKERSDKEYRDLINRLSRIEGQIRGIKGMVEKGAYCPDILIQVSAVNAALNSFNKVLLANHIKSCVTTDIRAGKEETVDELVTVLQKLMK
;
A
#
# COMPACT_ATOMS: atom_id res chain seq x y z
N MET A 1 -6.66 -21.33 14.79
CA MET A 1 -6.05 -20.04 14.70
C MET A 1 -6.99 -19.03 14.11
N GLU A 2 -6.87 -17.84 14.57
CA GLU A 2 -7.77 -16.78 14.13
C GLU A 2 -7.17 -16.09 12.92
N GLU A 3 -7.18 -16.77 11.81
CA GLU A 3 -6.55 -16.28 10.60
C GLU A 3 -7.11 -14.94 10.20
N CYS A 4 -8.43 -14.77 10.32
CA CYS A 4 -9.05 -13.51 9.98
C CYS A 4 -8.61 -12.39 10.89
N LYS A 5 -8.36 -12.70 12.16
CA LYS A 5 -7.81 -11.71 13.09
C LYS A 5 -6.42 -11.30 12.67
N HIS A 6 -5.61 -12.26 12.21
CA HIS A 6 -4.28 -11.96 11.74
C HIS A 6 -4.32 -11.05 10.54
N CYS A 7 -5.29 -11.24 9.64
CA CYS A 7 -5.41 -10.40 8.47
C CYS A 7 -5.83 -8.98 8.83
N ARG A 8 -6.63 -8.82 9.89
CA ARG A 8 -7.09 -7.50 10.32
C ARG A 8 -6.08 -6.80 11.20
N HIS A 9 -5.28 -7.56 11.91
CA HIS A 9 -4.23 -7.01 12.76
C HIS A 9 -3.00 -7.86 12.54
N LYS A 10 -2.17 -7.43 11.64
CA LYS A 10 -1.03 -8.23 11.23
C LYS A 10 0.22 -7.77 11.94
N GLU A 11 0.93 -8.74 12.50
CA GLU A 11 2.26 -8.50 13.02
C GLU A 11 3.28 -8.84 11.94
N ARG A 12 4.11 -7.89 11.61
CA ARG A 12 5.10 -8.04 10.56
C ARG A 12 6.48 -8.23 11.15
N SER A 13 7.36 -8.86 10.37
CA SER A 13 8.76 -8.90 10.75
C SER A 13 9.32 -7.48 10.80
N ASP A 14 10.42 -7.29 11.54
CA ASP A 14 11.04 -5.98 11.63
C ASP A 14 11.45 -5.47 10.26
N LYS A 15 11.93 -6.36 9.39
CA LYS A 15 12.36 -5.97 8.05
C LYS A 15 11.19 -5.49 7.21
N GLU A 16 10.09 -6.23 7.23
CA GLU A 16 8.90 -5.89 6.47
C GLU A 16 8.31 -4.55 6.97
N TYR A 17 8.20 -4.42 8.28
CA TYR A 17 7.67 -3.20 8.88
C TYR A 17 8.52 -1.99 8.48
N ARG A 18 9.83 -2.11 8.60
CA ARG A 18 10.74 -1.02 8.27
C ARG A 18 10.65 -0.62 6.82
N ASP A 19 10.57 -1.61 5.93
CA ASP A 19 10.44 -1.33 4.50
C ASP A 19 9.18 -0.54 4.19
N LEU A 20 8.05 -0.96 4.76
CA LEU A 20 6.78 -0.29 4.53
C LEU A 20 6.79 1.14 5.09
N ILE A 21 7.30 1.31 6.29
CA ILE A 21 7.37 2.63 6.92
C ILE A 21 8.29 3.55 6.15
N ASN A 22 9.45 3.03 5.69
CA ASN A 22 10.37 3.86 4.91
C ASN A 22 9.77 4.32 3.60
N ARG A 23 9.00 3.45 2.95
CA ARG A 23 8.31 3.83 1.71
C ARG A 23 7.30 4.94 1.97
N LEU A 24 6.52 4.80 3.05
CA LEU A 24 5.52 5.82 3.40
C LEU A 24 6.17 7.13 3.81
N SER A 25 7.28 7.07 4.54
CA SER A 25 8.00 8.28 4.96
C SER A 25 8.51 9.05 3.76
N ARG A 26 8.97 8.35 2.73
CA ARG A 26 9.41 8.99 1.50
C ARG A 26 8.25 9.67 0.78
N ILE A 27 7.10 8.99 0.72
CA ILE A 27 5.90 9.55 0.10
C ILE A 27 5.43 10.77 0.88
N GLU A 28 5.48 10.69 2.19
CA GLU A 28 5.13 11.80 3.07
C GLU A 28 5.99 13.04 2.76
N GLY A 29 7.30 12.82 2.58
CA GLY A 29 8.21 13.89 2.19
C GLY A 29 7.88 14.49 0.83
N GLN A 30 7.50 13.64 -0.12
CA GLN A 30 7.10 14.10 -1.44
C GLN A 30 5.83 14.95 -1.37
N ILE A 31 4.88 14.57 -0.52
CA ILE A 31 3.66 15.34 -0.34
C ILE A 31 3.97 16.70 0.27
N ARG A 32 4.87 16.75 1.25
CA ARG A 32 5.30 18.02 1.82
C ARG A 32 5.94 18.91 0.75
N GLY A 33 6.71 18.31 -0.15
CA GLY A 33 7.29 19.05 -1.26
C GLY A 33 6.25 19.65 -2.18
N ILE A 34 5.21 18.88 -2.49
CA ILE A 34 4.10 19.38 -3.32
C ILE A 34 3.38 20.53 -2.63
N LYS A 35 3.15 20.39 -1.34
CA LYS A 35 2.53 21.44 -0.54
C LYS A 35 3.33 22.74 -0.63
N GLY A 36 4.65 22.62 -0.50
CA GLY A 36 5.53 23.78 -0.65
C GLY A 36 5.46 24.40 -2.02
N MET A 37 5.32 23.59 -3.07
CA MET A 37 5.19 24.10 -4.42
C MET A 37 3.91 24.92 -4.56
N VAL A 38 2.81 24.43 -4.01
CA VAL A 38 1.54 25.18 -4.03
C VAL A 38 1.69 26.49 -3.28
N GLU A 39 2.32 26.45 -2.12
CA GLU A 39 2.52 27.65 -1.30
C GLU A 39 3.36 28.71 -2.02
N LYS A 40 4.32 28.28 -2.81
CA LYS A 40 5.18 29.21 -3.57
C LYS A 40 4.57 29.65 -4.87
N GLY A 41 3.43 29.11 -5.26
CA GLY A 41 2.83 29.42 -6.53
C GLY A 41 3.57 28.83 -7.71
N ALA A 42 4.12 27.62 -7.55
CA ALA A 42 4.83 26.96 -8.63
C ALA A 42 3.93 26.70 -9.84
N TYR A 43 4.56 26.53 -10.99
CA TYR A 43 3.86 26.31 -12.24
C TYR A 43 3.05 25.01 -12.18
N CYS A 44 1.78 25.07 -12.55
CA CYS A 44 0.87 23.94 -12.39
C CYS A 44 1.35 22.63 -13.01
N PRO A 45 1.85 22.62 -14.26
CA PRO A 45 2.34 21.35 -14.82
C PRO A 45 3.46 20.71 -13.99
N ASP A 46 4.31 21.52 -13.36
CA ASP A 46 5.38 20.98 -12.51
C ASP A 46 4.81 20.30 -11.29
N ILE A 47 3.75 20.88 -10.72
CA ILE A 47 3.06 20.26 -9.58
C ILE A 47 2.42 18.93 -10.00
N LEU A 48 1.78 18.91 -11.17
CA LEU A 48 1.15 17.70 -11.67
C LEU A 48 2.16 16.58 -11.91
N ILE A 49 3.36 16.92 -12.37
CA ILE A 49 4.42 15.92 -12.53
C ILE A 49 4.79 15.30 -11.18
N GLN A 50 4.88 16.13 -10.15
CA GLN A 50 5.21 15.61 -8.80
C GLN A 50 4.07 14.74 -8.25
N VAL A 51 2.82 15.12 -8.53
CA VAL A 51 1.69 14.28 -8.11
C VAL A 51 1.74 12.92 -8.80
N SER A 52 2.11 12.91 -10.08
CA SER A 52 2.25 11.65 -10.81
C SER A 52 3.32 10.75 -10.16
N ALA A 53 4.42 11.35 -9.71
CA ALA A 53 5.47 10.60 -9.03
C ALA A 53 4.96 10.00 -7.70
N VAL A 54 4.16 10.75 -6.97
CA VAL A 54 3.58 10.25 -5.72
C VAL A 54 2.62 9.09 -5.99
N ASN A 55 1.82 9.22 -7.04
CA ASN A 55 0.91 8.15 -7.43
C ASN A 55 1.66 6.87 -7.78
N ALA A 56 2.78 6.99 -8.48
CA ALA A 56 3.61 5.83 -8.82
C ALA A 56 4.20 5.20 -7.55
N ALA A 57 4.63 6.02 -6.60
CA ALA A 57 5.18 5.53 -5.34
C ALA A 57 4.10 4.81 -4.52
N LEU A 58 2.88 5.34 -4.50
CA LEU A 58 1.77 4.70 -3.80
C LEU A 58 1.40 3.37 -4.46
N ASN A 59 1.42 3.30 -5.78
CA ASN A 59 1.17 2.04 -6.47
C ASN A 59 2.24 1.01 -6.14
N SER A 60 3.49 1.44 -6.06
CA SER A 60 4.58 0.57 -5.67
C SER A 60 4.40 0.04 -4.24
N PHE A 61 4.00 0.92 -3.33
CA PHE A 61 3.68 0.54 -1.95
C PHE A 61 2.57 -0.51 -1.93
N ASN A 62 1.51 -0.28 -2.70
CA ASN A 62 0.38 -1.20 -2.78
C ASN A 62 0.82 -2.58 -3.25
N LYS A 63 1.71 -2.64 -4.25
CA LYS A 63 2.19 -3.92 -4.76
C LYS A 63 2.97 -4.70 -3.71
N VAL A 64 3.81 -4.01 -2.96
CA VAL A 64 4.59 -4.67 -1.89
C VAL A 64 3.67 -5.18 -0.80
N LEU A 65 2.74 -4.34 -0.37
CA LEU A 65 1.81 -4.71 0.70
C LEU A 65 0.94 -5.89 0.27
N LEU A 66 0.42 -5.85 -0.95
CA LEU A 66 -0.43 -6.91 -1.48
C LEU A 66 0.34 -8.22 -1.62
N ALA A 67 1.58 -8.15 -2.13
CA ALA A 67 2.40 -9.35 -2.26
C ALA A 67 2.63 -10.01 -0.90
N ASN A 68 2.92 -9.22 0.11
CA ASN A 68 3.13 -9.73 1.46
C ASN A 68 1.84 -10.33 2.02
N HIS A 69 0.71 -9.69 1.75
CA HIS A 69 -0.59 -10.19 2.19
C HIS A 69 -0.90 -11.55 1.56
N ILE A 70 -0.67 -11.68 0.26
CA ILE A 70 -0.91 -12.94 -0.44
C ILE A 70 -0.01 -14.05 0.12
N LYS A 71 1.26 -13.74 0.33
CA LYS A 71 2.21 -14.75 0.79
C LYS A 71 1.95 -15.22 2.22
N SER A 72 1.38 -14.37 3.05
CA SER A 72 1.16 -14.72 4.45
C SER A 72 -0.31 -15.03 4.73
N CYS A 73 -1.16 -14.01 4.75
CA CYS A 73 -2.55 -14.20 5.21
C CYS A 73 -3.39 -15.01 4.24
N VAL A 74 -3.33 -14.68 2.95
CA VAL A 74 -4.19 -15.36 1.97
C VAL A 74 -3.81 -16.83 1.86
N THR A 75 -2.51 -17.12 1.77
CA THR A 75 -2.04 -18.50 1.65
C THR A 75 -2.45 -19.31 2.86
N THR A 76 -2.29 -18.75 4.07
CA THR A 76 -2.66 -19.42 5.29
C THR A 76 -4.15 -19.70 5.33
N ASP A 77 -4.97 -18.72 4.97
CA ASP A 77 -6.42 -18.88 5.00
C ASP A 77 -6.90 -19.90 3.98
N ILE A 78 -6.30 -19.93 2.80
CA ILE A 78 -6.66 -20.92 1.80
C ILE A 78 -6.34 -22.33 2.31
N ARG A 79 -5.20 -22.51 2.92
CA ARG A 79 -4.82 -23.81 3.49
C ARG A 79 -5.74 -24.22 4.63
N ALA A 80 -6.33 -23.26 5.31
CA ALA A 80 -7.27 -23.53 6.39
C ALA A 80 -8.72 -23.66 5.87
N GLY A 81 -8.94 -23.55 4.58
CA GLY A 81 -10.26 -23.69 3.99
C GLY A 81 -11.11 -22.45 4.06
N LYS A 82 -10.53 -21.29 4.27
CA LYS A 82 -11.28 -20.03 4.37
C LYS A 82 -11.37 -19.35 3.02
N GLU A 83 -12.38 -19.72 2.27
CA GLU A 83 -12.51 -19.25 0.89
C GLU A 83 -12.92 -17.79 0.80
N GLU A 84 -13.54 -17.26 1.83
CA GLU A 84 -13.96 -15.84 1.83
C GLU A 84 -12.76 -14.90 1.69
N THR A 85 -11.57 -15.33 2.08
CA THR A 85 -10.36 -14.54 1.91
C THR A 85 -10.07 -14.30 0.43
N VAL A 86 -10.36 -15.29 -0.41
CA VAL A 86 -10.19 -15.14 -1.85
C VAL A 86 -11.14 -14.08 -2.39
N ASP A 87 -12.39 -14.08 -1.92
CA ASP A 87 -13.36 -13.09 -2.34
C ASP A 87 -12.95 -11.68 -1.91
N GLU A 88 -12.42 -11.55 -0.69
CA GLU A 88 -11.90 -10.27 -0.23
C GLU A 88 -10.77 -9.77 -1.12
N LEU A 89 -9.86 -10.67 -1.49
CA LEU A 89 -8.74 -10.31 -2.36
C LEU A 89 -9.24 -9.81 -3.70
N VAL A 90 -10.20 -10.51 -4.29
CA VAL A 90 -10.78 -10.10 -5.57
C VAL A 90 -11.40 -8.71 -5.45
N THR A 91 -12.13 -8.46 -4.37
CA THR A 91 -12.73 -7.15 -4.15
C THR A 91 -11.68 -6.04 -4.07
N VAL A 92 -10.61 -6.29 -3.33
CA VAL A 92 -9.51 -5.31 -3.20
C VAL A 92 -8.86 -5.06 -4.55
N LEU A 93 -8.58 -6.13 -5.30
CA LEU A 93 -7.97 -5.99 -6.62
C LEU A 93 -8.84 -5.16 -7.56
N GLN A 94 -10.14 -5.37 -7.51
CA GLN A 94 -11.06 -4.60 -8.35
C GLN A 94 -11.00 -3.11 -8.02
N LYS A 95 -10.88 -2.77 -6.75
CA LYS A 95 -10.74 -1.37 -6.33
C LYS A 95 -9.42 -0.76 -6.77
N LEU A 96 -8.35 -1.54 -6.74
CA LEU A 96 -7.04 -1.05 -7.14
C LEU A 96 -6.90 -0.86 -8.64
N MET A 97 -7.66 -1.62 -9.40
CA MET A 97 -7.57 -1.62 -10.87
C MET A 97 -8.55 -0.66 -11.53
N LYS A 98 -9.21 0.14 -10.79
CA LYS A 98 -10.17 1.12 -11.29
C LYS A 98 -9.53 2.18 -12.16
#